data_1a46819a9233693059d6adf07abba670
#
_entry.id   1a46819a9233693059d6adf07abba670
#
_cell.length_a   1.000
_cell.length_b   1.000
_cell.length_c   1.000
_cell.angle_alpha   90.00
_cell.angle_beta   90.00
_cell.angle_gamma   90.00
#
_symmetry.space_group_name_H-M   'P 1'
#
loop_
_entity.id
_entity.type
_entity.pdbx_description
1 polymer ?
#
loop_
_entity_poly.entity_id
_entity_poly.type
_entity_poly.pdbx_seq_one_letter_code
_entity_poly.pdbx_strand_id
1 'polypeptide(L)'
;EAVKVDYEQQLFTVGSTVVRKGELISIDGTTGQVILGAVPLKDPELSKEYQTILEWADEVRTLQVRANADTPEDAEKSRKFGAQGIGLTRTEHMFMAQERLPYVQRMILATTTEERMGALLPLRIMQENDFYSILKAMHDLPVCIRLLDPPLHEFLPSLEKLLVETTELRIRKDNPQLLEEKERLLAQVVKLHEANPMMGHRGCRL
;
A
#
# COMPACT_ATOMS: atom_id res chain seq x y z
N GLU A 1 -8.73 22.29 17.78
CA GLU A 1 -7.92 22.55 16.55
C GLU A 1 -6.69 23.37 16.86
N ALA A 2 -5.74 22.76 17.57
CA ALA A 2 -4.51 23.46 17.96
C ALA A 2 -3.47 23.55 16.84
N VAL A 3 -3.49 22.60 15.88
CA VAL A 3 -2.53 22.49 14.78
C VAL A 3 -3.09 23.18 13.54
N LYS A 4 -2.32 24.12 12.98
CA LYS A 4 -2.62 24.79 11.71
C LYS A 4 -1.57 24.40 10.69
N VAL A 5 -1.97 23.76 9.60
CA VAL A 5 -1.07 23.33 8.51
C VAL A 5 -1.11 24.35 7.38
N ASP A 6 0.08 24.81 6.98
CA ASP A 6 0.29 25.67 5.82
C ASP A 6 1.02 24.87 4.73
N TYR A 7 0.30 24.47 3.69
CA TYR A 7 0.83 23.67 2.59
C TYR A 7 1.73 24.47 1.64
N GLU A 8 1.47 25.78 1.51
CA GLU A 8 2.28 26.66 0.64
C GLU A 8 3.66 26.91 1.25
N GLN A 9 3.71 27.21 2.55
CA GLN A 9 4.94 27.41 3.28
C GLN A 9 5.59 26.11 3.77
N GLN A 10 4.92 24.98 3.59
CA GLN A 10 5.37 23.63 3.99
C GLN A 10 5.75 23.59 5.49
N LEU A 11 4.86 24.05 6.34
CA LEU A 11 5.01 24.06 7.80
C LEU A 11 3.67 23.83 8.51
N PHE A 12 3.75 23.55 9.80
CA PHE A 12 2.58 23.69 10.67
C PHE A 12 2.91 24.48 11.93
N THR A 13 1.89 25.07 12.53
CA THR A 13 2.03 25.88 13.75
C THR A 13 1.11 25.37 14.86
N VAL A 14 1.62 25.44 16.10
CA VAL A 14 0.87 25.19 17.31
C VAL A 14 1.17 26.32 18.29
N GLY A 15 0.21 27.21 18.50
CA GLY A 15 0.46 28.44 19.26
C GLY A 15 1.55 29.28 18.61
N SER A 16 2.65 29.53 19.32
CA SER A 16 3.84 30.21 18.82
C SER A 16 4.90 29.32 18.20
N THR A 17 4.72 28.02 18.29
CA THR A 17 5.69 27.04 17.77
C THR A 17 5.46 26.80 16.30
N VAL A 18 6.53 26.89 15.51
CA VAL A 18 6.54 26.65 14.06
C VAL A 18 7.39 25.43 13.79
N VAL A 19 6.87 24.46 13.04
CA VAL A 19 7.59 23.26 12.60
C VAL A 19 7.58 23.22 11.08
N ARG A 20 8.76 23.15 10.47
CA ARG A 20 8.93 23.16 9.01
C ARG A 20 9.07 21.74 8.45
N LYS A 21 8.76 21.60 7.18
CA LYS A 21 9.00 20.34 6.46
C LYS A 21 10.46 19.91 6.59
N GLY A 22 10.67 18.64 6.97
CA GLY A 22 11.99 18.06 7.18
C GLY A 22 12.50 18.13 8.62
N GLU A 23 11.85 18.91 9.51
CA GLU A 23 12.16 18.87 10.92
C GLU A 23 11.64 17.59 11.56
N LEU A 24 12.45 16.98 12.42
CA LEU A 24 12.13 15.74 13.09
C LEU A 24 11.20 16.00 14.27
N ILE A 25 10.13 15.24 14.34
CA ILE A 25 9.20 15.20 15.47
C ILE A 25 9.00 13.77 15.94
N SER A 26 8.73 13.60 17.21
CA SER A 26 8.32 12.33 17.83
C SER A 26 6.88 12.43 18.29
N ILE A 27 6.11 11.36 18.11
CA ILE A 27 4.68 11.32 18.47
C ILE A 27 4.48 10.24 19.51
N ASP A 28 3.90 10.59 20.65
CA ASP A 28 3.39 9.65 21.64
C ASP A 28 1.89 9.46 21.46
N GLY A 29 1.52 8.33 20.88
CA GLY A 29 0.11 7.98 20.63
C GLY A 29 -0.70 7.69 21.90
N THR A 30 -0.05 7.39 23.03
CA THR A 30 -0.71 7.10 24.31
C THR A 30 -1.18 8.38 24.99
N THR A 31 -0.32 9.40 25.02
CA THR A 31 -0.61 10.69 25.65
C THR A 31 -1.11 11.74 24.68
N GLY A 32 -0.98 11.50 23.36
CA GLY A 32 -1.30 12.45 22.29
C GLY A 32 -0.29 13.60 22.18
N GLN A 33 0.91 13.44 22.77
CA GLN A 33 1.94 14.48 22.74
C GLN A 33 2.75 14.42 21.45
N VAL A 34 3.08 15.59 20.94
CA VAL A 34 4.05 15.78 19.85
C VAL A 34 5.28 16.49 20.40
N ILE A 35 6.42 15.85 20.28
CA ILE A 35 7.69 16.30 20.85
C ILE A 35 8.60 16.72 19.71
N LEU A 36 9.22 17.89 19.81
CA LEU A 36 10.19 18.36 18.83
C LEU A 36 11.51 17.57 18.99
N GLY A 37 12.01 17.08 17.85
CA GLY A 37 13.24 16.28 17.81
C GLY A 37 13.02 14.78 17.99
N ALA A 38 14.12 14.05 18.06
CA ALA A 38 14.15 12.60 18.29
C ALA A 38 14.07 12.30 19.78
N VAL A 39 13.23 11.34 20.14
CA VAL A 39 13.26 10.69 21.45
C VAL A 39 13.78 9.26 21.29
N PRO A 40 14.46 8.70 22.29
CA PRO A 40 14.85 7.28 22.28
C PRO A 40 13.60 6.41 22.14
N LEU A 41 13.55 5.58 21.10
CA LEU A 41 12.48 4.62 20.88
C LEU A 41 12.93 3.26 21.45
N LYS A 42 12.00 2.54 22.05
CA LYS A 42 12.19 1.16 22.46
C LYS A 42 11.24 0.27 21.66
N ASP A 43 11.78 -0.80 21.09
CA ASP A 43 10.93 -1.80 20.45
C ASP A 43 9.97 -2.42 21.48
N PRO A 44 8.70 -2.68 21.09
CA PRO A 44 7.75 -3.33 21.97
C PRO A 44 8.22 -4.75 22.27
N GLU A 45 8.55 -5.00 23.52
CA GLU A 45 8.87 -6.34 24.04
C GLU A 45 7.67 -6.84 24.86
N LEU A 46 7.32 -8.11 24.65
CA LEU A 46 6.33 -8.75 25.48
C LEU A 46 6.93 -8.99 26.88
N SER A 47 6.35 -8.39 27.90
CA SER A 47 6.78 -8.65 29.28
C SER A 47 6.51 -10.12 29.65
N LYS A 48 7.21 -10.64 30.68
CA LYS A 48 6.98 -12.00 31.15
C LYS A 48 5.54 -12.22 31.64
N GLU A 49 4.99 -11.22 32.30
CA GLU A 49 3.61 -11.23 32.79
C GLU A 49 2.61 -11.33 31.63
N TYR A 50 2.87 -10.57 30.56
CA TYR A 50 2.03 -10.63 29.35
C TYR A 50 2.13 -11.99 28.67
N GLN A 51 3.33 -12.57 28.57
CA GLN A 51 3.52 -13.92 28.03
C GLN A 51 2.75 -14.96 28.85
N THR A 52 2.85 -14.88 30.18
CA THR A 52 2.10 -15.79 31.09
C THR A 52 0.59 -15.69 30.88
N ILE A 53 0.04 -14.48 30.70
CA ILE A 53 -1.39 -14.28 30.41
C ILE A 53 -1.77 -14.92 29.07
N LEU A 54 -0.91 -14.79 28.06
CA LEU A 54 -1.14 -15.43 26.75
C LEU A 54 -1.11 -16.95 26.84
N GLU A 55 -0.18 -17.51 27.62
CA GLU A 55 -0.10 -18.96 27.88
C GLU A 55 -1.39 -19.47 28.55
N TRP A 56 -1.88 -18.81 29.59
CA TRP A 56 -3.17 -19.16 30.20
C TRP A 56 -4.36 -19.03 29.23
N ALA A 57 -4.35 -18.00 28.38
CA ALA A 57 -5.37 -17.86 27.35
C ALA A 57 -5.30 -19.02 26.33
N ASP A 58 -4.10 -19.46 25.97
CA ASP A 58 -3.90 -20.57 25.04
C ASP A 58 -4.39 -21.92 25.59
N GLU A 59 -4.36 -22.13 26.92
CA GLU A 59 -4.87 -23.35 27.56
C GLU A 59 -6.40 -23.46 27.49
N VAL A 60 -7.13 -22.34 27.46
CA VAL A 60 -8.61 -22.34 27.53
C VAL A 60 -9.30 -21.96 26.23
N ARG A 61 -8.61 -21.33 25.30
CA ARG A 61 -9.20 -20.90 24.02
C ARG A 61 -9.53 -22.11 23.13
N THR A 62 -10.62 -21.98 22.38
CA THR A 62 -11.04 -22.94 21.35
C THR A 62 -10.75 -22.45 19.93
N LEU A 63 -10.63 -21.14 19.74
CA LEU A 63 -10.34 -20.53 18.44
C LEU A 63 -8.86 -20.21 18.29
N GLN A 64 -8.39 -20.28 17.04
CA GLN A 64 -7.04 -19.87 16.67
C GLN A 64 -7.03 -18.39 16.29
N VAL A 65 -5.91 -17.71 16.59
CA VAL A 65 -5.70 -16.31 16.20
C VAL A 65 -4.87 -16.28 14.92
N ARG A 66 -5.39 -15.61 13.90
CA ARG A 66 -4.70 -15.37 12.63
C ARG A 66 -4.49 -13.87 12.43
N ALA A 67 -3.30 -13.49 12.01
CA ALA A 67 -2.95 -12.11 11.72
C ALA A 67 -3.24 -11.74 10.26
N ASN A 68 -3.20 -10.45 9.95
CA ASN A 68 -3.07 -9.96 8.58
C ASN A 68 -1.59 -9.67 8.31
N ALA A 69 -1.06 -10.17 7.21
CA ALA A 69 0.31 -9.91 6.78
C ALA A 69 0.40 -9.93 5.26
N ASP A 70 0.97 -8.88 4.68
CA ASP A 70 1.09 -8.71 3.23
C ASP A 70 2.54 -8.82 2.76
N THR A 71 3.50 -8.82 3.71
CA THR A 71 4.94 -8.97 3.45
C THR A 71 5.54 -10.13 4.26
N PRO A 72 6.69 -10.66 3.86
CA PRO A 72 7.41 -11.68 4.63
C PRO A 72 7.77 -11.20 6.04
N GLU A 73 8.18 -9.94 6.18
CA GLU A 73 8.54 -9.32 7.46
C GLU A 73 7.34 -9.24 8.41
N ASP A 74 6.17 -8.86 7.89
CA ASP A 74 4.92 -8.86 8.67
C ASP A 74 4.52 -10.27 9.10
N ALA A 75 4.72 -11.26 8.23
CA ALA A 75 4.44 -12.65 8.52
C ALA A 75 5.36 -13.20 9.64
N GLU A 76 6.67 -12.93 9.56
CA GLU A 76 7.63 -13.29 10.60
C GLU A 76 7.30 -12.63 11.94
N LYS A 77 6.99 -11.33 11.91
CA LYS A 77 6.58 -10.57 13.09
C LYS A 77 5.31 -11.13 13.70
N SER A 78 4.30 -11.42 12.87
CA SER A 78 3.04 -12.02 13.33
C SER A 78 3.27 -13.37 14.01
N ARG A 79 4.12 -14.22 13.44
CA ARG A 79 4.50 -15.50 14.02
C ARG A 79 5.23 -15.34 15.37
N LYS A 80 6.16 -14.38 15.45
CA LYS A 80 6.88 -14.05 16.68
C LYS A 80 5.94 -13.59 17.81
N PHE A 81 4.84 -12.91 17.48
CA PHE A 81 3.80 -12.50 18.42
C PHE A 81 2.73 -13.58 18.70
N GLY A 82 2.94 -14.81 18.23
CA GLY A 82 2.08 -15.95 18.56
C GLY A 82 0.90 -16.16 17.62
N ALA A 83 0.86 -15.51 16.45
CA ALA A 83 -0.16 -15.79 15.44
C ALA A 83 -0.04 -17.24 14.94
N GLN A 84 -1.18 -17.92 14.81
CA GLN A 84 -1.28 -19.33 14.40
C GLN A 84 -1.68 -19.47 12.93
N GLY A 85 -1.40 -18.44 12.16
CA GLY A 85 -1.63 -18.38 10.73
C GLY A 85 -1.81 -16.96 10.25
N ILE A 86 -1.88 -16.81 8.94
CA ILE A 86 -2.28 -15.57 8.28
C ILE A 86 -3.72 -15.73 7.81
N GLY A 87 -4.61 -14.88 8.31
CA GLY A 87 -6.02 -14.85 7.95
C GLY A 87 -6.30 -14.06 6.67
N LEU A 88 -5.41 -13.15 6.32
CA LEU A 88 -5.50 -12.36 5.09
C LEU A 88 -4.12 -11.87 4.65
N THR A 89 -3.74 -12.25 3.44
CA THR A 89 -2.67 -11.64 2.64
C THR A 89 -3.32 -10.96 1.43
N ARG A 90 -3.10 -9.66 1.28
CA ARG A 90 -3.69 -8.83 0.22
C ARG A 90 -2.69 -8.66 -0.91
N THR A 91 -2.95 -9.30 -2.05
CA THR A 91 -2.05 -9.24 -3.21
C THR A 91 -1.93 -7.84 -3.82
N GLU A 92 -2.96 -7.01 -3.68
CA GLU A 92 -2.94 -5.61 -4.12
C GLU A 92 -1.85 -4.78 -3.44
N HIS A 93 -1.57 -5.02 -2.16
CA HIS A 93 -0.50 -4.31 -1.45
C HIS A 93 0.89 -4.66 -2.00
N MET A 94 1.08 -5.90 -2.46
CA MET A 94 2.31 -6.31 -3.15
C MET A 94 2.50 -5.55 -4.47
N PHE A 95 1.41 -5.28 -5.19
CA PHE A 95 1.44 -4.60 -6.49
C PHE A 95 1.59 -3.07 -6.41
N MET A 96 1.29 -2.46 -5.26
CA MET A 96 1.43 -1.02 -5.06
C MET A 96 2.86 -0.55 -4.80
N ALA A 97 3.83 -1.46 -4.67
CA ALA A 97 5.24 -1.12 -4.55
C ALA A 97 5.70 -0.34 -5.79
N GLN A 98 6.52 0.73 -5.58
CA GLN A 98 6.89 1.67 -6.63
C GLN A 98 7.57 1.00 -7.83
N GLU A 99 8.39 -0.01 -7.60
CA GLU A 99 9.07 -0.78 -8.63
C GLU A 99 8.15 -1.71 -9.44
N ARG A 100 6.97 -2.04 -8.92
CA ARG A 100 6.01 -2.96 -9.53
C ARG A 100 4.88 -2.23 -10.24
N LEU A 101 4.49 -1.07 -9.72
CA LEU A 101 3.37 -0.30 -10.22
C LEU A 101 3.40 -0.05 -11.75
N PRO A 102 4.55 0.25 -12.38
CA PRO A 102 4.60 0.40 -13.84
C PRO A 102 4.19 -0.85 -14.63
N TYR A 103 4.56 -2.05 -14.13
CA TYR A 103 4.16 -3.31 -14.78
C TYR A 103 2.66 -3.58 -14.61
N VAL A 104 2.12 -3.26 -13.43
CA VAL A 104 0.67 -3.39 -13.16
C VAL A 104 -0.12 -2.45 -14.07
N GLN A 105 0.31 -1.20 -14.20
CA GLN A 105 -0.31 -0.24 -15.11
C GLN A 105 -0.26 -0.71 -16.57
N ARG A 106 0.89 -1.21 -17.04
CA ARG A 106 1.01 -1.80 -18.38
C ARG A 106 0.08 -2.98 -18.57
N MET A 107 -0.05 -3.86 -17.59
CA MET A 107 -0.99 -4.99 -17.64
C MET A 107 -2.45 -4.52 -17.77
N ILE A 108 -2.86 -3.53 -16.98
CA ILE A 108 -4.23 -3.00 -16.98
C ILE A 108 -4.55 -2.29 -18.30
N LEU A 109 -3.60 -1.51 -18.81
CA LEU A 109 -3.75 -0.70 -20.02
C LEU A 109 -3.49 -1.47 -21.32
N ALA A 110 -3.03 -2.73 -21.23
CA ALA A 110 -2.77 -3.56 -22.40
C ALA A 110 -4.04 -3.76 -23.24
N THR A 111 -3.92 -3.58 -24.54
CA THR A 111 -5.01 -3.72 -25.50
C THR A 111 -5.03 -5.07 -26.20
N THR A 112 -3.89 -5.79 -26.17
CA THR A 112 -3.75 -7.14 -26.73
C THR A 112 -3.34 -8.14 -25.65
N THR A 113 -3.60 -9.41 -25.93
CA THR A 113 -3.21 -10.52 -25.05
C THR A 113 -1.68 -10.59 -24.92
N GLU A 114 -0.96 -10.37 -26.02
CA GLU A 114 0.51 -10.42 -26.08
C GLU A 114 1.13 -9.33 -25.21
N GLU A 115 0.65 -8.10 -25.29
CA GLU A 115 1.08 -6.98 -24.45
C GLU A 115 0.83 -7.29 -22.97
N ARG A 116 -0.34 -7.82 -22.64
CA ARG A 116 -0.73 -8.18 -21.28
C ARG A 116 0.16 -9.29 -20.73
N MET A 117 0.39 -10.34 -21.49
CA MET A 117 1.28 -11.44 -21.10
C MET A 117 2.71 -10.97 -20.88
N GLY A 118 3.21 -10.05 -21.72
CA GLY A 118 4.53 -9.44 -21.54
C GLY A 118 4.64 -8.63 -20.24
N ALA A 119 3.58 -7.95 -19.83
CA ALA A 119 3.54 -7.19 -18.57
C ALA A 119 3.37 -8.11 -17.34
N LEU A 120 2.67 -9.23 -17.47
CA LEU A 120 2.46 -10.21 -16.41
C LEU A 120 3.72 -11.00 -16.04
N LEU A 121 4.61 -11.25 -16.99
CA LEU A 121 5.80 -12.10 -16.76
C LEU A 121 6.70 -11.60 -15.62
N PRO A 122 7.13 -10.31 -15.56
CA PRO A 122 7.90 -9.81 -14.43
C PRO A 122 7.09 -9.83 -13.12
N LEU A 123 5.81 -9.51 -13.15
CA LEU A 123 4.93 -9.55 -11.98
C LEU A 123 4.81 -10.96 -11.39
N ARG A 124 4.72 -11.97 -12.26
CA ARG A 124 4.69 -13.38 -11.85
C ARG A 124 5.94 -13.75 -11.04
N ILE A 125 7.13 -13.39 -11.54
CA ILE A 125 8.39 -13.70 -10.86
C ILE A 125 8.47 -13.02 -9.49
N MET A 126 8.07 -11.75 -9.41
CA MET A 126 8.06 -10.99 -8.16
C MET A 126 7.10 -11.59 -7.16
N GLN A 127 5.87 -11.91 -7.57
CA GLN A 127 4.84 -12.46 -6.70
C GLN A 127 5.13 -13.90 -6.26
N GLU A 128 5.76 -14.71 -7.11
CA GLU A 128 6.23 -16.05 -6.75
C GLU A 128 7.25 -15.99 -5.60
N ASN A 129 8.17 -15.03 -5.63
CA ASN A 129 9.14 -14.79 -4.56
C ASN A 129 8.47 -14.31 -3.27
N ASP A 130 7.47 -13.42 -3.36
CA ASP A 130 6.72 -12.95 -2.18
C ASP A 130 5.99 -14.11 -1.51
N PHE A 131 5.26 -14.90 -2.28
CA PHE A 131 4.53 -16.05 -1.73
C PHE A 131 5.48 -17.09 -1.15
N TYR A 132 6.57 -17.40 -1.83
CA TYR A 132 7.57 -18.31 -1.30
C TYR A 132 8.08 -17.83 0.06
N SER A 133 8.40 -16.56 0.19
CA SER A 133 8.95 -15.97 1.41
C SER A 133 7.91 -15.94 2.54
N ILE A 134 6.66 -15.56 2.26
CA ILE A 134 5.56 -15.58 3.24
C ILE A 134 5.28 -17.02 3.71
N LEU A 135 5.18 -17.97 2.78
CA LEU A 135 4.91 -19.38 3.12
C LEU A 135 6.07 -20.00 3.90
N LYS A 136 7.31 -19.60 3.59
CA LYS A 136 8.49 -20.01 4.36
C LYS A 136 8.47 -19.45 5.79
N ALA A 137 8.13 -18.17 5.96
CA ALA A 137 7.99 -17.56 7.29
C ALA A 137 6.89 -18.24 8.12
N MET A 138 5.82 -18.67 7.46
CA MET A 138 4.66 -19.32 8.06
C MET A 138 4.69 -20.84 7.92
N HIS A 139 5.87 -21.46 7.79
CA HIS A 139 6.00 -22.92 7.67
C HIS A 139 5.15 -23.64 8.72
N ASP A 140 4.37 -24.64 8.30
CA ASP A 140 3.41 -25.42 9.09
C ASP A 140 2.17 -24.65 9.59
N LEU A 141 2.01 -23.38 9.25
CA LEU A 141 0.86 -22.58 9.62
C LEU A 141 0.05 -22.15 8.38
N PRO A 142 -1.29 -22.09 8.49
CA PRO A 142 -2.14 -21.75 7.36
C PRO A 142 -1.98 -20.27 6.93
N VAL A 143 -1.97 -20.05 5.62
CA VAL A 143 -1.96 -18.72 5.02
C VAL A 143 -3.14 -18.58 4.06
N CYS A 144 -4.01 -17.59 4.29
CA CYS A 144 -5.11 -17.25 3.39
C CYS A 144 -4.70 -16.08 2.51
N ILE A 145 -4.65 -16.32 1.19
CA ILE A 145 -4.27 -15.33 0.19
C ILE A 145 -5.53 -14.86 -0.53
N ARG A 146 -5.78 -13.55 -0.52
CA ARG A 146 -6.83 -12.93 -1.33
C ARG A 146 -6.28 -12.64 -2.72
N LEU A 147 -6.97 -13.12 -3.74
CA LEU A 147 -6.68 -12.72 -5.13
C LEU A 147 -6.97 -11.22 -5.30
N LEU A 148 -6.45 -10.63 -6.40
CA LEU A 148 -6.56 -9.20 -6.68
C LEU A 148 -8.03 -8.74 -6.63
N ASP A 149 -8.37 -7.95 -5.62
CA ASP A 149 -9.74 -7.55 -5.31
C ASP A 149 -10.06 -6.08 -5.65
N PRO A 150 -9.18 -5.08 -5.42
CA PRO A 150 -9.55 -3.69 -5.61
C PRO A 150 -9.82 -3.34 -7.08
N PRO A 151 -10.59 -2.26 -7.33
CA PRO A 151 -10.82 -1.76 -8.66
C PRO A 151 -9.52 -1.38 -9.36
N LEU A 152 -9.42 -1.69 -10.65
CA LEU A 152 -8.19 -1.49 -11.42
C LEU A 152 -7.75 -0.04 -11.53
N HIS A 153 -8.70 0.91 -11.48
CA HIS A 153 -8.38 2.34 -11.55
C HIS A 153 -7.55 2.85 -10.36
N GLU A 154 -7.54 2.14 -9.21
CA GLU A 154 -6.70 2.50 -8.06
C GLU A 154 -5.20 2.36 -8.33
N PHE A 155 -4.82 1.55 -9.30
CA PHE A 155 -3.42 1.40 -9.73
C PHE A 155 -3.01 2.39 -10.81
N LEU A 156 -3.98 3.11 -11.40
CA LEU A 156 -3.73 4.02 -12.51
C LEU A 156 -3.31 5.41 -12.01
N PRO A 157 -2.65 6.22 -12.86
CA PRO A 157 -2.37 7.61 -12.53
C PRO A 157 -3.66 8.39 -12.24
N SER A 158 -3.56 9.42 -11.36
CA SER A 158 -4.68 10.30 -11.05
C SER A 158 -5.24 10.95 -12.31
N LEU A 159 -6.57 10.87 -12.47
CA LEU A 159 -7.29 11.49 -13.57
C LEU A 159 -7.06 13.00 -13.62
N GLU A 160 -7.10 13.66 -12.45
CA GLU A 160 -6.93 15.11 -12.34
C GLU A 160 -5.52 15.53 -12.80
N LYS A 161 -4.49 14.78 -12.38
CA LYS A 161 -3.11 15.07 -12.82
C LYS A 161 -2.94 14.90 -14.32
N LEU A 162 -3.51 13.84 -14.90
CA LEU A 162 -3.45 13.61 -16.35
C LEU A 162 -4.20 14.70 -17.14
N LEU A 163 -5.32 15.18 -16.62
CA LEU A 163 -6.05 16.30 -17.22
C LEU A 163 -5.23 17.59 -17.23
N VAL A 164 -4.55 17.90 -16.12
CA VAL A 164 -3.67 19.06 -16.05
C VAL A 164 -2.49 18.91 -17.01
N GLU A 165 -1.75 17.78 -16.95
CA GLU A 165 -0.60 17.52 -17.81
C GLU A 165 -0.95 17.60 -19.31
N THR A 166 -2.05 16.97 -19.73
CA THR A 166 -2.52 17.02 -21.12
C THR A 166 -2.91 18.43 -21.55
N THR A 167 -3.56 19.18 -20.67
CA THR A 167 -3.95 20.57 -20.95
C THR A 167 -2.72 21.46 -21.10
N GLU A 168 -1.74 21.33 -20.23
CA GLU A 168 -0.48 22.06 -20.34
C GLU A 168 0.28 21.74 -21.63
N LEU A 169 0.38 20.47 -22.02
CA LEU A 169 1.02 20.06 -23.26
C LEU A 169 0.31 20.61 -24.49
N ARG A 170 -1.04 20.66 -24.49
CA ARG A 170 -1.83 21.29 -25.56
C ARG A 170 -1.55 22.79 -25.70
N ILE A 171 -1.37 23.49 -24.58
CA ILE A 171 -1.09 24.93 -24.58
C ILE A 171 0.34 25.18 -25.03
N ARG A 172 1.32 24.43 -24.51
CA ARG A 172 2.75 24.62 -24.82
C ARG A 172 3.10 24.24 -26.26
N LYS A 173 2.47 23.23 -26.83
CA LYS A 173 2.71 22.71 -28.19
C LYS A 173 4.16 22.33 -28.48
N ASP A 174 4.93 22.03 -27.46
CA ASP A 174 6.36 21.77 -27.53
C ASP A 174 6.68 20.28 -27.79
N ASN A 175 5.77 19.37 -27.49
CA ASN A 175 5.97 17.93 -27.67
C ASN A 175 4.69 17.21 -28.13
N PRO A 176 4.41 17.15 -29.44
CA PRO A 176 3.21 16.51 -29.99
C PRO A 176 3.13 15.00 -29.69
N GLN A 177 4.27 14.30 -29.69
CA GLN A 177 4.32 12.86 -29.43
C GLN A 177 3.92 12.54 -27.98
N LEU A 178 4.45 13.29 -27.02
CA LEU A 178 4.12 13.14 -25.61
C LEU A 178 2.65 13.50 -25.36
N LEU A 179 2.12 14.50 -26.06
CA LEU A 179 0.71 14.87 -25.98
C LEU A 179 -0.19 13.71 -26.43
N GLU A 180 0.10 13.11 -27.59
CA GLU A 180 -0.68 11.97 -28.12
C GLU A 180 -0.64 10.78 -27.15
N GLU A 181 0.53 10.46 -26.59
CA GLU A 181 0.68 9.41 -25.58
C GLU A 181 -0.17 9.68 -24.33
N LYS A 182 -0.11 10.91 -23.80
CA LYS A 182 -0.87 11.31 -22.61
C LYS A 182 -2.37 11.37 -22.87
N GLU A 183 -2.82 11.80 -24.05
CA GLU A 183 -4.23 11.78 -24.43
C GLU A 183 -4.78 10.35 -24.55
N ARG A 184 -4.00 9.44 -25.12
CA ARG A 184 -4.35 8.03 -25.21
C ARG A 184 -4.48 7.42 -23.81
N LEU A 185 -3.51 7.69 -22.91
CA LEU A 185 -3.54 7.25 -21.51
C LEU A 185 -4.77 7.83 -20.79
N LEU A 186 -5.03 9.11 -20.94
CA LEU A 186 -6.19 9.79 -20.34
C LEU A 186 -7.50 9.14 -20.78
N ALA A 187 -7.67 8.85 -22.07
CA ALA A 187 -8.86 8.19 -22.58
C ALA A 187 -9.07 6.78 -21.96
N GLN A 188 -7.99 6.03 -21.75
CA GLN A 188 -8.05 4.73 -21.10
C GLN A 188 -8.40 4.84 -19.61
N VAL A 189 -7.79 5.80 -18.90
CA VAL A 189 -8.07 6.04 -17.47
C VAL A 189 -9.53 6.46 -17.29
N VAL A 190 -10.03 7.38 -18.10
CA VAL A 190 -11.45 7.81 -18.07
C VAL A 190 -12.39 6.63 -18.27
N LYS A 191 -12.08 5.72 -19.18
CA LYS A 191 -12.91 4.52 -19.45
C LYS A 191 -12.99 3.56 -18.25
N LEU A 192 -11.92 3.48 -17.46
CA LEU A 192 -11.83 2.58 -16.29
C LEU A 192 -12.24 3.26 -14.99
N HIS A 193 -12.35 4.59 -15.00
CA HIS A 193 -12.70 5.37 -13.80
C HIS A 193 -14.20 5.23 -13.51
N GLU A 194 -14.50 4.91 -12.27
CA GLU A 194 -15.87 4.79 -11.76
C GLU A 194 -16.10 5.82 -10.65
N ALA A 195 -17.31 6.41 -10.65
CA ALA A 195 -17.72 7.33 -9.59
C ALA A 195 -17.83 6.64 -8.21
N ASN A 196 -18.18 5.35 -8.22
CA ASN A 196 -18.20 4.51 -7.02
C ASN A 196 -17.11 3.43 -7.13
N PRO A 197 -16.03 3.49 -6.32
CA PRO A 197 -14.96 2.50 -6.36
C PRO A 197 -15.43 1.05 -6.19
N MET A 198 -16.53 0.83 -5.45
CA MET A 198 -17.08 -0.50 -5.25
C MET A 198 -17.66 -1.14 -6.52
N MET A 199 -18.00 -0.32 -7.50
CA MET A 199 -18.54 -0.75 -8.80
C MET A 199 -17.46 -0.90 -9.88
N GLY A 200 -16.23 -0.49 -9.58
CA GLY A 200 -15.12 -0.50 -10.52
C GLY A 200 -14.75 -1.89 -11.06
N HIS A 201 -14.13 -1.91 -12.23
CA HIS A 201 -13.63 -3.13 -12.85
C HIS A 201 -12.52 -3.76 -12.01
N ARG A 202 -12.64 -5.03 -11.68
CA ARG A 202 -11.72 -5.75 -10.78
C ARG A 202 -10.88 -6.75 -11.55
N GLY A 203 -9.69 -7.10 -10.99
CA GLY A 203 -8.74 -8.01 -11.61
C GLY A 203 -9.32 -9.37 -12.02
N CYS A 204 -10.27 -9.90 -11.26
CA CYS A 204 -10.93 -11.17 -11.60
C CYS A 204 -11.85 -11.12 -12.84
N ARG A 205 -12.05 -9.92 -13.44
CA ARG A 205 -12.87 -9.71 -14.64
C ARG A 205 -12.07 -9.17 -15.85
N LEU A 206 -10.75 -9.19 -15.75
CA LEU A 206 -9.86 -8.80 -16.85
C LEU A 206 -9.79 -9.85 -17.96
#